data_a25e2c2a80e70a6dab63cfc42fcdea20
#
_entry.id   a25e2c2a80e70a6dab63cfc42fcdea20
#
_cell.length_a   1.000
_cell.length_b   1.000
_cell.length_c   1.000
_cell.angle_alpha   90.00
_cell.angle_beta   90.00
_cell.angle_gamma   90.00
#
_symmetry.space_group_name_H-M   'P 1'
#
loop_
_entity.id
_entity.type
_entity.pdbx_description
1 polymer ?
#
loop_
_entity_poly.entity_id
_entity_poly.type
_entity_poly.pdbx_seq_one_letter_code
_entity_poly.pdbx_strand_id
1 'polypeptide(L)'
;VWRIVVLATSGVRNPSAGDLTPIVLAVVLAALVFSAVVVIQPGQTKVVQFFGRYVGTARRTGLSMLLPLTTKRGVSVRVNNFETNVLKVNDAEGNPVEIAAIIVWQVADTAKASFAVESYKDFVKVQSEAALRHVATSHPYDDPDGHGESLRGSTDVVSGELATEVAERVRVAGVEVLEVRISHLAYSPEIAQAMLQRQQ
;
A
#
# COMPACT_ATOMS: atom_id res chain seq x y z
N VAL A 1 -3.03 1.69 45.09
CA VAL A 1 -1.58 1.78 45.30
C VAL A 1 -1.29 1.69 46.81
N TRP A 2 -1.89 2.47 47.67
CA TRP A 2 -1.61 2.50 49.11
C TRP A 2 -1.90 1.14 49.81
N ARG A 3 -3.02 0.46 49.44
CA ARG A 3 -3.36 -0.87 49.98
C ARG A 3 -2.40 -1.97 49.52
N ILE A 4 -1.86 -1.89 48.32
CA ILE A 4 -0.83 -2.82 47.83
C ILE A 4 0.46 -2.67 48.63
N VAL A 5 0.85 -1.44 48.93
CA VAL A 5 2.04 -1.14 49.77
C VAL A 5 1.84 -1.62 51.17
N VAL A 6 0.65 -1.44 51.75
CA VAL A 6 0.32 -1.92 53.11
C VAL A 6 0.33 -3.44 53.21
N LEU A 7 -0.20 -4.13 52.21
CA LEU A 7 -0.16 -5.64 52.18
C LEU A 7 1.26 -6.19 51.99
N ALA A 8 2.08 -5.49 51.19
CA ALA A 8 3.51 -5.86 51.00
C ALA A 8 4.36 -5.65 52.26
N THR A 9 4.00 -4.65 53.09
CA THR A 9 4.76 -4.33 54.33
C THR A 9 4.23 -5.02 55.59
N SER A 10 3.01 -5.49 55.59
CA SER A 10 2.39 -6.09 56.81
C SER A 10 2.70 -7.60 57.02
N GLY A 11 3.51 -8.22 56.17
CA GLY A 11 3.96 -9.62 56.37
C GLY A 11 2.85 -10.65 56.46
N VAL A 12 1.67 -10.40 55.88
CA VAL A 12 0.50 -11.29 55.88
C VAL A 12 0.84 -12.57 55.10
N ARG A 13 1.05 -13.63 55.83
CA ARG A 13 1.44 -14.98 55.29
C ARG A 13 0.34 -15.65 54.45
N ASN A 14 -0.92 -15.29 54.65
CA ASN A 14 -2.06 -15.82 53.89
C ASN A 14 -3.10 -14.70 53.68
N PRO A 15 -3.08 -13.96 52.54
CA PRO A 15 -4.09 -12.97 52.24
C PRO A 15 -5.46 -13.65 52.11
N SER A 16 -6.49 -13.11 52.77
CA SER A 16 -7.85 -13.62 52.63
C SER A 16 -8.39 -13.34 51.24
N ALA A 17 -9.37 -14.12 50.75
CA ALA A 17 -9.99 -13.88 49.44
C ALA A 17 -10.54 -12.43 49.30
N GLY A 18 -10.97 -11.80 50.40
CA GLY A 18 -11.42 -10.42 50.42
C GLY A 18 -10.32 -9.37 50.21
N ASP A 19 -9.06 -9.71 50.55
CA ASP A 19 -7.91 -8.81 50.32
C ASP A 19 -7.35 -8.93 48.89
N LEU A 20 -7.53 -10.10 48.25
CA LEU A 20 -7.08 -10.37 46.90
C LEU A 20 -8.00 -9.72 45.83
N THR A 21 -9.30 -9.64 46.08
CA THR A 21 -10.28 -9.10 45.12
C THR A 21 -9.96 -7.68 44.63
N PRO A 22 -9.64 -6.69 45.50
CA PRO A 22 -9.32 -5.33 45.01
C PRO A 22 -8.00 -5.27 44.27
N ILE A 23 -7.06 -6.15 44.57
CA ILE A 23 -5.76 -6.22 43.87
C ILE A 23 -5.98 -6.78 42.46
N VAL A 24 -6.73 -7.87 42.33
CA VAL A 24 -7.07 -8.46 41.01
C VAL A 24 -7.84 -7.45 40.16
N LEU A 25 -8.81 -6.76 40.75
CA LEU A 25 -9.58 -5.72 40.02
C LEU A 25 -8.65 -4.59 39.53
N ALA A 26 -7.74 -4.12 40.37
CA ALA A 26 -6.79 -3.07 40.02
C ALA A 26 -5.85 -3.52 38.89
N VAL A 27 -5.38 -4.77 38.91
CA VAL A 27 -4.53 -5.33 37.85
C VAL A 27 -5.30 -5.45 36.54
N VAL A 28 -6.55 -5.92 36.58
CA VAL A 28 -7.40 -6.01 35.38
C VAL A 28 -7.66 -4.62 34.79
N LEU A 29 -8.00 -3.63 35.62
CA LEU A 29 -8.20 -2.24 35.18
C LEU A 29 -6.91 -1.66 34.57
N ALA A 30 -5.77 -1.87 35.22
CA ALA A 30 -4.48 -1.44 34.68
C ALA A 30 -4.19 -2.09 33.33
N ALA A 31 -4.40 -3.39 33.18
CA ALA A 31 -4.23 -4.11 31.92
C ALA A 31 -5.14 -3.57 30.82
N LEU A 32 -6.41 -3.24 31.14
CA LEU A 32 -7.33 -2.62 30.19
C LEU A 32 -6.85 -1.25 29.74
N VAL A 33 -6.38 -0.40 30.66
CA VAL A 33 -5.85 0.93 30.34
C VAL A 33 -4.60 0.81 29.47
N PHE A 34 -3.66 -0.08 29.82
CA PHE A 34 -2.46 -0.31 29.01
C PHE A 34 -2.82 -0.83 27.61
N SER A 35 -3.81 -1.68 27.50
CA SER A 35 -4.29 -2.18 26.19
C SER A 35 -4.90 -1.07 25.32
N ALA A 36 -5.41 0.00 25.90
CA ALA A 36 -6.00 1.15 25.21
C ALA A 36 -4.95 2.12 24.65
N VAL A 37 -3.74 2.14 25.22
CA VAL A 37 -2.69 3.08 24.82
C VAL A 37 -1.99 2.59 23.56
N VAL A 38 -1.81 3.50 22.60
CA VAL A 38 -1.07 3.22 21.34
C VAL A 38 -0.27 4.45 20.92
N VAL A 39 0.92 4.22 20.40
CA VAL A 39 1.75 5.25 19.77
C VAL A 39 1.59 5.16 18.27
N ILE A 40 1.23 6.28 17.63
CA ILE A 40 1.06 6.40 16.18
C ILE A 40 2.19 7.28 15.66
N GLN A 41 3.04 6.72 14.80
CA GLN A 41 4.15 7.44 14.20
C GLN A 41 3.68 8.33 13.04
N PRO A 42 4.37 9.46 12.74
CA PRO A 42 4.11 10.26 11.55
C PRO A 42 4.19 9.43 10.26
N GLY A 43 3.20 9.59 9.38
CA GLY A 43 3.10 8.81 8.14
C GLY A 43 2.55 7.40 8.32
N GLN A 44 2.05 7.06 9.51
CA GLN A 44 1.31 5.83 9.77
C GLN A 44 -0.08 6.12 10.32
N THR A 45 -1.00 5.21 10.04
CA THR A 45 -2.33 5.19 10.63
C THR A 45 -2.58 3.83 11.27
N LYS A 46 -3.48 3.78 12.24
CA LYS A 46 -3.91 2.52 12.87
C LYS A 46 -5.37 2.26 12.53
N VAL A 47 -5.60 1.20 11.79
CA VAL A 47 -6.94 0.65 11.55
C VAL A 47 -7.33 -0.18 12.75
N VAL A 48 -8.49 0.15 13.36
CA VAL A 48 -8.95 -0.39 14.63
C VAL A 48 -10.13 -1.33 14.39
N GLN A 49 -10.02 -2.56 14.88
CA GLN A 49 -11.07 -3.56 14.86
C GLN A 49 -11.45 -3.98 16.28
N PHE A 50 -12.72 -4.09 16.53
CA PHE A 50 -13.26 -4.64 17.78
C PHE A 50 -13.98 -5.94 17.46
N PHE A 51 -13.47 -7.06 17.98
CA PHE A 51 -13.98 -8.41 17.69
C PHE A 51 -14.25 -8.68 16.20
N GLY A 52 -13.30 -8.31 15.33
CA GLY A 52 -13.43 -8.51 13.88
C GLY A 52 -14.23 -7.44 13.13
N ARG A 53 -14.95 -6.55 13.85
CA ARG A 53 -15.69 -5.46 13.22
C ARG A 53 -14.82 -4.20 13.13
N TYR A 54 -14.79 -3.56 11.96
CA TYR A 54 -14.12 -2.28 11.77
C TYR A 54 -14.83 -1.18 12.58
N VAL A 55 -14.08 -0.46 13.40
CA VAL A 55 -14.57 0.62 14.25
C VAL A 55 -14.14 1.99 13.70
N GLY A 56 -12.95 2.07 13.14
CA GLY A 56 -12.44 3.33 12.61
C GLY A 56 -10.93 3.30 12.37
N THR A 57 -10.41 4.42 11.89
CA THR A 57 -8.98 4.62 11.66
C THR A 57 -8.45 5.77 12.48
N ALA A 58 -7.46 5.52 13.32
CA ALA A 58 -6.76 6.53 14.09
C ALA A 58 -5.63 7.13 13.26
N ARG A 59 -5.72 8.45 12.99
CA ARG A 59 -4.75 9.21 12.17
C ARG A 59 -3.92 10.20 12.98
N ARG A 60 -4.30 10.49 14.22
CA ARG A 60 -3.57 11.45 15.09
C ARG A 60 -2.24 10.84 15.50
N THR A 61 -1.16 11.51 15.17
CA THR A 61 0.19 11.12 15.56
C THR A 61 0.42 11.35 17.06
N GLY A 62 1.33 10.55 17.62
CA GLY A 62 1.68 10.63 19.04
C GLY A 62 0.97 9.57 19.88
N LEU A 63 0.91 9.83 21.17
CA LEU A 63 0.23 8.97 22.14
C LEU A 63 -1.29 9.14 22.01
N SER A 64 -1.97 8.09 21.68
CA SER A 64 -3.44 8.08 21.52
C SER A 64 -4.05 6.99 22.37
N MET A 65 -5.21 7.28 22.95
CA MET A 65 -6.00 6.32 23.72
C MET A 65 -7.13 5.80 22.81
N LEU A 66 -7.12 4.51 22.53
CA LEU A 66 -8.13 3.83 21.71
C LEU A 66 -8.96 2.91 22.60
N LEU A 67 -10.05 2.35 22.05
CA LEU A 67 -10.82 1.36 22.80
C LEU A 67 -9.92 0.18 23.23
N PRO A 68 -10.03 -0.26 24.49
CA PRO A 68 -9.34 -1.49 24.93
C PRO A 68 -9.90 -2.71 24.19
N LEU A 69 -9.17 -3.82 24.23
CA LEU A 69 -9.53 -5.08 23.61
C LEU A 69 -9.74 -4.99 22.07
N THR A 70 -9.10 -4.01 21.40
CA THR A 70 -9.15 -3.85 19.96
C THR A 70 -7.88 -4.36 19.29
N THR A 71 -8.03 -5.00 18.14
CA THR A 71 -6.91 -5.29 17.22
C THR A 71 -6.56 -4.04 16.43
N LYS A 72 -5.26 -3.72 16.35
CA LYS A 72 -4.76 -2.50 15.73
C LYS A 72 -3.79 -2.88 14.62
N ARG A 73 -4.15 -2.62 13.35
CA ARG A 73 -3.29 -2.87 12.19
C ARG A 73 -2.70 -1.54 11.72
N GLY A 74 -1.37 -1.47 11.60
CA GLY A 74 -0.66 -0.29 11.07
C GLY A 74 -0.68 -0.28 9.55
N VAL A 75 -1.02 0.86 8.96
CA VAL A 75 -0.95 1.10 7.51
C VAL A 75 -0.12 2.35 7.27
N SER A 76 0.89 2.27 6.40
CA SER A 76 1.67 3.43 5.97
C SER A 76 0.86 4.25 4.97
N VAL A 77 0.79 5.56 5.21
CA VAL A 77 0.19 6.53 4.29
C VAL A 77 1.25 7.38 3.59
N ARG A 78 2.51 6.98 3.71
CA ARG A 78 3.61 7.63 3.01
C ARG A 78 3.55 7.32 1.52
N VAL A 79 4.13 8.20 0.73
CA VAL A 79 4.35 7.96 -0.69
C VAL A 79 5.30 6.79 -0.85
N ASN A 80 4.95 5.87 -1.71
CA ASN A 80 5.75 4.72 -2.12
C ASN A 80 5.95 4.78 -3.62
N ASN A 81 7.03 4.21 -4.09
CA ASN A 81 7.28 3.99 -5.50
C ASN A 81 7.79 2.58 -5.73
N PHE A 82 7.55 2.05 -6.91
CA PHE A 82 8.19 0.85 -7.42
C PHE A 82 8.34 0.95 -8.92
N GLU A 83 9.27 0.20 -9.46
CA GLU A 83 9.45 -0.02 -10.88
C GLU A 83 8.89 -1.39 -11.25
N THR A 84 8.11 -1.46 -12.32
CA THR A 84 7.61 -2.74 -12.84
C THR A 84 8.77 -3.57 -13.36
N ASN A 85 8.56 -4.87 -13.47
CA ASN A 85 9.48 -5.69 -14.27
C ASN A 85 9.45 -5.21 -15.71
N VAL A 86 10.56 -5.43 -16.45
CA VAL A 86 10.56 -5.22 -17.90
C VAL A 86 9.64 -6.26 -18.53
N LEU A 87 8.60 -5.80 -19.19
CA LEU A 87 7.61 -6.63 -19.86
C LEU A 87 7.93 -6.68 -21.34
N LYS A 88 7.97 -7.89 -21.91
CA LYS A 88 7.96 -8.11 -23.35
C LYS A 88 6.52 -8.16 -23.83
N VAL A 89 6.13 -7.22 -24.68
CA VAL A 89 4.79 -7.11 -25.22
C VAL A 89 4.87 -6.75 -26.70
N ASN A 90 3.81 -7.03 -27.46
CA ASN A 90 3.71 -6.52 -28.82
C ASN A 90 3.01 -5.16 -28.78
N ASP A 91 3.49 -4.21 -29.56
CA ASP A 91 2.85 -2.93 -29.78
C ASP A 91 1.58 -3.07 -30.65
N ALA A 92 0.92 -1.94 -30.98
CA ALA A 92 -0.28 -1.95 -31.83
C ALA A 92 -0.02 -2.47 -33.25
N GLU A 93 1.22 -2.43 -33.74
CA GLU A 93 1.63 -2.94 -35.05
C GLU A 93 2.09 -4.39 -35.01
N GLY A 94 2.18 -5.00 -33.82
CA GLY A 94 2.64 -6.35 -33.62
C GLY A 94 4.15 -6.51 -33.45
N ASN A 95 4.88 -5.39 -33.31
CA ASN A 95 6.32 -5.43 -33.04
C ASN A 95 6.59 -5.74 -31.56
N PRO A 96 7.49 -6.68 -31.20
CA PRO A 96 7.84 -6.95 -29.83
C PRO A 96 8.70 -5.83 -29.24
N VAL A 97 8.21 -5.23 -28.17
CA VAL A 97 8.86 -4.16 -27.42
C VAL A 97 9.08 -4.59 -25.96
N GLU A 98 10.11 -4.03 -25.35
CA GLU A 98 10.41 -4.16 -23.93
C GLU A 98 10.04 -2.83 -23.26
N ILE A 99 9.16 -2.89 -22.28
CA ILE A 99 8.65 -1.71 -21.58
C ILE A 99 8.64 -1.91 -20.07
N ALA A 100 9.01 -0.88 -19.33
CA ALA A 100 8.85 -0.80 -17.87
C ALA A 100 8.41 0.60 -17.46
N ALA A 101 7.76 0.71 -16.30
CA ALA A 101 7.29 1.97 -15.77
C ALA A 101 7.54 2.09 -14.27
N ILE A 102 7.76 3.32 -13.81
CA ILE A 102 7.82 3.68 -12.39
C ILE A 102 6.45 4.22 -11.99
N ILE A 103 5.89 3.66 -10.93
CA ILE A 103 4.60 4.07 -10.37
C ILE A 103 4.83 4.65 -8.98
N VAL A 104 4.36 5.90 -8.78
CA VAL A 104 4.38 6.60 -7.50
C VAL A 104 2.96 6.64 -6.95
N TRP A 105 2.77 6.14 -5.74
CA TRP A 105 1.45 5.95 -5.16
C TRP A 105 1.44 6.10 -3.64
N GLN A 106 0.27 6.30 -3.07
CA GLN A 106 0.04 6.34 -1.62
C GLN A 106 -1.28 5.69 -1.24
N VAL A 107 -1.45 5.36 0.05
CA VAL A 107 -2.73 4.86 0.56
C VAL A 107 -3.61 6.05 0.94
N ALA A 108 -4.70 6.24 0.22
CA ALA A 108 -5.72 7.24 0.50
C ALA A 108 -6.78 6.71 1.48
N ASP A 109 -7.24 5.48 1.28
CA ASP A 109 -8.22 4.80 2.15
C ASP A 109 -7.61 3.58 2.83
N THR A 110 -7.25 3.76 4.08
CA THR A 110 -6.60 2.72 4.89
C THR A 110 -7.52 1.55 5.26
N ALA A 111 -8.85 1.78 5.28
CA ALA A 111 -9.81 0.72 5.52
C ALA A 111 -9.88 -0.21 4.30
N LYS A 112 -10.00 0.35 3.10
CA LYS A 112 -9.95 -0.44 1.86
C LYS A 112 -8.63 -1.17 1.71
N ALA A 113 -7.50 -0.52 1.95
CA ALA A 113 -6.18 -1.14 1.89
C ALA A 113 -6.01 -2.32 2.87
N SER A 114 -6.76 -2.31 3.98
CA SER A 114 -6.69 -3.37 4.99
C SER A 114 -7.67 -4.51 4.79
N PHE A 115 -8.82 -4.27 4.11
CA PHE A 115 -9.94 -5.20 4.10
C PHE A 115 -10.46 -5.54 2.71
N ALA A 116 -10.21 -4.71 1.68
CA ALA A 116 -10.70 -4.98 0.35
C ALA A 116 -9.82 -5.95 -0.43
N VAL A 117 -8.54 -6.00 -0.10
CA VAL A 117 -7.54 -6.85 -0.75
C VAL A 117 -6.63 -7.49 0.30
N GLU A 118 -6.05 -8.64 0.01
CA GLU A 118 -5.16 -9.35 0.93
C GLU A 118 -3.84 -8.58 1.14
N SER A 119 -3.19 -8.19 0.04
CA SER A 119 -1.98 -7.36 0.03
C SER A 119 -2.17 -6.23 -0.98
N TYR A 120 -2.39 -5.03 -0.49
CA TYR A 120 -2.54 -3.86 -1.37
C TYR A 120 -1.26 -3.56 -2.17
N LYS A 121 -0.08 -3.87 -1.63
CA LYS A 121 1.19 -3.66 -2.32
C LYS A 121 1.34 -4.57 -3.53
N ASP A 122 1.07 -5.86 -3.36
CA ASP A 122 1.16 -6.84 -4.43
C ASP A 122 0.05 -6.62 -5.45
N PHE A 123 -1.15 -6.24 -4.97
CA PHE A 123 -2.27 -5.89 -5.82
C PHE A 123 -1.92 -4.71 -6.75
N VAL A 124 -1.36 -3.62 -6.20
CA VAL A 124 -0.92 -2.46 -6.99
C VAL A 124 0.09 -2.89 -8.04
N LYS A 125 1.09 -3.70 -7.68
CA LYS A 125 2.12 -4.16 -8.60
C LYS A 125 1.53 -4.95 -9.77
N VAL A 126 0.71 -5.94 -9.50
CA VAL A 126 0.09 -6.79 -10.54
C VAL A 126 -0.85 -5.98 -11.45
N GLN A 127 -1.68 -5.08 -10.87
CA GLN A 127 -2.57 -4.24 -11.66
C GLN A 127 -1.83 -3.22 -12.52
N SER A 128 -0.71 -2.69 -12.04
CA SER A 128 0.13 -1.78 -12.81
C SER A 128 0.80 -2.48 -13.99
N GLU A 129 1.31 -3.70 -13.80
CA GLU A 129 1.88 -4.49 -14.90
C GLU A 129 0.82 -4.86 -15.95
N ALA A 130 -0.42 -5.15 -15.51
CA ALA A 130 -1.53 -5.42 -16.40
C ALA A 130 -1.96 -4.18 -17.20
N ALA A 131 -2.03 -3.01 -16.55
CA ALA A 131 -2.33 -1.74 -17.21
C ALA A 131 -1.23 -1.35 -18.21
N LEU A 132 0.04 -1.49 -17.81
CA LEU A 132 1.18 -1.22 -18.70
C LEU A 132 1.14 -2.08 -19.97
N ARG A 133 0.80 -3.36 -19.84
CA ARG A 133 0.62 -4.24 -20.99
C ARG A 133 -0.51 -3.78 -21.89
N HIS A 134 -1.63 -3.38 -21.30
CA HIS A 134 -2.80 -2.91 -22.07
C HIS A 134 -2.47 -1.66 -22.86
N VAL A 135 -1.90 -0.65 -22.22
CA VAL A 135 -1.51 0.61 -22.88
C VAL A 135 -0.44 0.37 -23.95
N ALA A 136 0.55 -0.48 -23.68
CA ALA A 136 1.61 -0.79 -24.66
C ALA A 136 1.06 -1.47 -25.93
N THR A 137 0.03 -2.32 -25.81
CA THR A 137 -0.62 -2.96 -26.97
C THR A 137 -1.55 -2.02 -27.75
N SER A 138 -1.97 -0.90 -27.14
CA SER A 138 -2.88 0.06 -27.77
C SER A 138 -2.17 1.13 -28.62
N HIS A 139 -0.85 1.29 -28.44
CA HIS A 139 -0.07 2.32 -29.12
C HIS A 139 1.06 1.70 -29.96
N PRO A 140 1.40 2.25 -31.14
CA PRO A 140 2.60 1.88 -31.87
C PRO A 140 3.85 2.37 -31.11
N TYR A 141 4.97 1.66 -31.29
CA TYR A 141 6.24 2.08 -30.70
C TYR A 141 6.70 3.45 -31.19
N ASP A 142 6.65 3.67 -32.49
CA ASP A 142 7.03 4.91 -33.15
C ASP A 142 5.99 5.24 -34.24
N ASP A 143 5.76 6.52 -34.49
CA ASP A 143 4.89 7.01 -35.58
C ASP A 143 5.72 7.92 -36.49
N PRO A 144 6.33 7.37 -37.56
CA PRO A 144 7.15 8.16 -38.50
C PRO A 144 6.33 9.18 -39.27
N ASP A 145 5.03 8.97 -39.43
CA ASP A 145 4.14 9.89 -40.19
C ASP A 145 3.60 11.02 -39.32
N GLY A 146 3.78 10.96 -37.99
CA GLY A 146 3.39 12.03 -37.04
C GLY A 146 1.89 12.26 -36.93
N HIS A 147 1.06 11.30 -37.29
CA HIS A 147 -0.39 11.41 -37.32
C HIS A 147 -1.08 10.86 -36.07
N GLY A 148 -0.34 10.17 -35.20
CA GLY A 148 -0.88 9.48 -34.01
C GLY A 148 -0.02 9.63 -32.77
N GLU A 149 -0.55 9.09 -31.66
CA GLU A 149 0.18 8.99 -30.41
C GLU A 149 1.02 7.71 -30.42
N SER A 150 2.32 7.82 -30.16
CA SER A 150 3.23 6.68 -30.11
C SER A 150 3.90 6.58 -28.73
N LEU A 151 4.33 5.38 -28.34
CA LEU A 151 5.00 5.14 -27.06
C LEU A 151 6.27 5.98 -26.91
N ARG A 152 7.00 6.19 -28.00
CA ARG A 152 8.25 6.96 -28.03
C ARG A 152 8.03 8.45 -28.24
N GLY A 153 7.17 8.82 -29.19
CA GLY A 153 6.95 10.23 -29.57
C GLY A 153 6.08 11.01 -28.59
N SER A 154 5.11 10.34 -27.96
CA SER A 154 4.11 10.95 -27.08
C SER A 154 4.18 10.39 -25.65
N THR A 155 5.38 10.17 -25.12
CA THR A 155 5.61 9.50 -23.83
C THR A 155 4.83 10.14 -22.67
N ASP A 156 4.67 11.47 -22.66
CA ASP A 156 3.92 12.17 -21.60
C ASP A 156 2.41 11.89 -21.67
N VAL A 157 1.85 11.85 -22.88
CA VAL A 157 0.43 11.53 -23.10
C VAL A 157 0.15 10.08 -22.70
N VAL A 158 0.96 9.16 -23.18
CA VAL A 158 0.86 7.73 -22.87
C VAL A 158 1.06 7.46 -21.36
N SER A 159 1.98 8.16 -20.71
CA SER A 159 2.16 8.09 -19.25
C SER A 159 0.92 8.60 -18.50
N GLY A 160 0.24 9.64 -19.00
CA GLY A 160 -1.01 10.14 -18.44
C GLY A 160 -2.17 9.15 -18.59
N GLU A 161 -2.28 8.51 -19.74
CA GLU A 161 -3.24 7.44 -19.98
C GLU A 161 -2.98 6.25 -19.07
N LEU A 162 -1.72 5.80 -18.97
CA LEU A 162 -1.31 4.73 -18.08
C LEU A 162 -1.61 5.07 -16.61
N ALA A 163 -1.39 6.33 -16.19
CA ALA A 163 -1.71 6.77 -14.83
C ALA A 163 -3.21 6.66 -14.54
N THR A 164 -4.05 7.03 -15.50
CA THR A 164 -5.51 6.94 -15.39
C THR A 164 -5.95 5.48 -15.30
N GLU A 165 -5.44 4.63 -16.17
CA GLU A 165 -5.76 3.20 -16.21
C GLU A 165 -5.34 2.49 -14.90
N VAL A 166 -4.13 2.76 -14.41
CA VAL A 166 -3.65 2.21 -13.12
C VAL A 166 -4.52 2.72 -11.99
N ALA A 167 -4.83 4.03 -11.94
CA ALA A 167 -5.63 4.63 -10.87
C ALA A 167 -7.03 4.00 -10.76
N GLU A 168 -7.69 3.74 -11.88
CA GLU A 168 -9.00 3.09 -11.89
C GLU A 168 -8.93 1.67 -11.32
N ARG A 169 -7.93 0.89 -11.72
CA ARG A 169 -7.74 -0.49 -11.27
C ARG A 169 -7.42 -0.59 -9.78
N VAL A 170 -6.56 0.29 -9.26
CA VAL A 170 -6.10 0.22 -7.85
C VAL A 170 -7.04 0.91 -6.87
N ARG A 171 -8.04 1.65 -7.34
CA ARG A 171 -9.05 2.33 -6.50
C ARG A 171 -9.78 1.39 -5.54
N VAL A 172 -9.99 0.15 -5.94
CA VAL A 172 -10.59 -0.89 -5.09
C VAL A 172 -9.79 -1.13 -3.83
N ALA A 173 -8.46 -1.09 -3.93
CA ALA A 173 -7.54 -1.25 -2.81
C ALA A 173 -7.37 0.03 -1.95
N GLY A 174 -8.09 1.11 -2.25
CA GLY A 174 -7.97 2.38 -1.53
C GLY A 174 -6.63 3.08 -1.73
N VAL A 175 -5.99 2.82 -2.86
CA VAL A 175 -4.70 3.41 -3.28
C VAL A 175 -4.96 4.54 -4.27
N GLU A 176 -4.19 5.60 -4.15
CA GLU A 176 -4.15 6.74 -5.06
C GLU A 176 -2.81 6.75 -5.81
N VAL A 177 -2.86 6.85 -7.11
CA VAL A 177 -1.69 7.00 -7.98
C VAL A 177 -1.39 8.49 -8.11
N LEU A 178 -0.16 8.88 -7.82
CA LEU A 178 0.30 10.27 -7.90
C LEU A 178 0.95 10.56 -9.24
N GLU A 179 1.76 9.61 -9.72
CA GLU A 179 2.52 9.77 -10.95
C GLU A 179 2.84 8.39 -11.53
N VAL A 180 2.86 8.31 -12.86
CA VAL A 180 3.38 7.16 -13.60
C VAL A 180 4.31 7.67 -14.68
N ARG A 181 5.47 7.04 -14.83
CA ARG A 181 6.44 7.34 -15.89
C ARG A 181 6.97 6.08 -16.51
N ILE A 182 7.07 6.06 -17.84
CA ILE A 182 7.78 5.00 -18.55
C ILE A 182 9.28 5.17 -18.25
N SER A 183 9.90 4.11 -17.70
CA SER A 183 11.32 4.09 -17.30
C SER A 183 12.20 3.41 -18.33
N HIS A 184 11.64 2.43 -19.03
CA HIS A 184 12.34 1.68 -20.07
C HIS A 184 11.41 1.46 -21.26
N LEU A 185 11.91 1.73 -22.44
CA LEU A 185 11.22 1.47 -23.71
C LEU A 185 12.23 1.17 -24.79
N ALA A 186 12.21 -0.02 -25.32
CA ALA A 186 13.11 -0.47 -26.38
C ALA A 186 12.46 -1.53 -27.25
N TYR A 187 12.90 -1.66 -28.49
CA TYR A 187 12.59 -2.85 -29.28
C TYR A 187 13.24 -4.09 -28.65
N SER A 188 12.53 -5.22 -28.70
CA SER A 188 13.12 -6.48 -28.27
C SER A 188 14.39 -6.79 -29.08
N PRO A 189 15.45 -7.32 -28.45
CA PRO A 189 16.71 -7.66 -29.14
C PRO A 189 16.54 -8.57 -30.38
N GLU A 190 15.46 -9.33 -30.39
CA GLU A 190 15.12 -10.24 -31.50
C GLU A 190 14.84 -9.50 -32.81
N ILE A 191 14.26 -8.28 -32.74
CA ILE A 191 13.96 -7.44 -33.92
C ILE A 191 15.05 -6.41 -34.16
N ALA A 192 15.77 -5.96 -33.15
CA ALA A 192 16.79 -4.93 -33.31
C ALA A 192 17.82 -5.32 -34.39
N GLN A 193 18.19 -6.59 -34.49
CA GLN A 193 19.06 -7.12 -35.52
C GLN A 193 18.41 -7.14 -36.91
N ALA A 194 17.12 -7.45 -37.00
CA ALA A 194 16.43 -7.50 -38.30
C ALA A 194 16.17 -6.10 -38.86
N MET A 195 15.92 -5.11 -38.01
CA MET A 195 15.73 -3.69 -38.43
C MET A 195 17.06 -3.06 -38.89
N LEU A 196 18.19 -3.36 -38.23
CA LEU A 196 19.49 -2.88 -38.65
C LEU A 196 19.86 -3.40 -40.06
N GLN A 197 19.40 -4.60 -40.44
CA GLN A 197 19.62 -5.18 -41.79
C GLN A 197 18.71 -4.53 -42.87
N ARG A 198 17.58 -3.95 -42.48
CA ARG A 198 16.66 -3.25 -43.41
C ARG A 198 17.10 -1.82 -43.74
N GLN A 199 17.96 -1.23 -42.93
CA GLN A 199 18.50 0.12 -43.10
C GLN A 199 19.83 0.16 -43.87
N GLN A 200 20.41 -0.99 -44.19
CA GLN A 200 21.57 -1.13 -45.08
C GLN A 200 21.13 -1.55 -46.50
#